data_8349f5ad5724444aff9933ad0d8fb0d3
#
_entry.id   8349f5ad5724444aff9933ad0d8fb0d3
#
_cell.length_a   1.000
_cell.length_b   1.000
_cell.length_c   1.000
_cell.angle_alpha   90.00
_cell.angle_beta   90.00
_cell.angle_gamma   90.00
#
_symmetry.space_group_name_H-M   'P 1'
#
loop_
_entity.id
_entity.type
_entity.pdbx_description
1 polymer ?
#
loop_
_entity_poly.entity_id
_entity_poly.type
_entity_poly.pdbx_seq_one_letter_code
_entity_poly.pdbx_strand_id
1 'polypeptide(L)'
;MAVDLLLGLQWGDEGKGKIVDVLANSYDIIARFQGGPNAGHTLEFEGNKHVLHTIPSGIFHTKAINLIGNGVVIDPIIFTKEIQDLEPYNINFNKKLLISKKAHLILPTHRILDAASEACLLYTSPSPRDVLR
;
A
#
# COMPACT_ATOMS: atom_id res chain seq x y z
N MET A 1 23.30 6.95 9.26
CA MET A 1 22.07 6.41 8.68
C MET A 1 21.33 7.58 8.08
N ALA A 2 21.10 7.61 6.77
CA ALA A 2 20.29 8.63 6.11
C ALA A 2 18.84 8.13 6.01
N VAL A 3 17.90 9.04 6.21
CA VAL A 3 16.46 8.76 6.05
C VAL A 3 15.90 9.76 5.05
N ASP A 4 15.39 9.26 3.94
CA ASP A 4 14.77 10.07 2.91
C ASP A 4 13.25 9.88 2.94
N LEU A 5 12.51 10.95 2.74
CA LEU A 5 11.06 10.96 2.79
C LEU A 5 10.49 11.32 1.43
N LEU A 6 9.75 10.40 0.82
CA LEU A 6 9.02 10.64 -0.43
C LEU A 6 7.56 11.01 -0.14
N LEU A 7 7.17 12.20 -0.52
CA LEU A 7 5.81 12.71 -0.37
C LEU A 7 5.18 13.00 -1.72
N GLY A 8 3.88 12.77 -1.81
CA GLY A 8 3.03 13.30 -2.88
C GLY A 8 2.32 14.55 -2.39
N LEU A 9 2.37 15.63 -3.17
CA LEU A 9 1.89 16.94 -2.77
C LEU A 9 0.61 17.39 -3.51
N GLN A 10 -0.04 16.48 -4.24
CA GLN A 10 -1.25 16.78 -5.01
C GLN A 10 -2.40 15.80 -4.70
N TRP A 11 -2.83 15.04 -5.69
CA TRP A 11 -4.07 14.26 -5.66
C TRP A 11 -3.91 12.85 -5.09
N GLY A 12 -2.68 12.40 -4.85
CA GLY A 12 -2.37 11.10 -4.26
C GLY A 12 -2.20 9.95 -5.28
N ASP A 13 -2.23 10.25 -6.56
CA ASP A 13 -2.02 9.34 -7.68
C ASP A 13 -0.76 9.67 -8.50
N GLU A 14 0.16 10.42 -7.91
CA GLU A 14 1.39 10.95 -8.55
C GLU A 14 2.39 9.85 -8.95
N GLY A 15 2.07 8.58 -8.70
CA GLY A 15 2.94 7.46 -9.06
C GLY A 15 4.10 7.23 -8.07
N LYS A 16 3.93 7.60 -6.80
CA LYS A 16 4.94 7.38 -5.74
C LYS A 16 5.50 5.97 -5.72
N GLY A 17 4.66 4.95 -5.93
CA GLY A 17 5.09 3.55 -5.95
C GLY A 17 6.17 3.27 -6.99
N LYS A 18 6.07 3.85 -8.19
CA LYS A 18 7.08 3.71 -9.25
C LYS A 18 8.40 4.38 -8.88
N ILE A 19 8.35 5.55 -8.25
CA ILE A 19 9.56 6.25 -7.79
C ILE A 19 10.24 5.46 -6.67
N VAL A 20 9.46 4.93 -5.71
CA VAL A 20 9.99 4.07 -4.65
C VAL A 20 10.66 2.83 -5.23
N ASP A 21 10.04 2.19 -6.24
CA ASP A 21 10.60 1.02 -6.90
C ASP A 21 11.98 1.33 -7.53
N VAL A 22 12.08 2.41 -8.28
CA VAL A 22 13.36 2.85 -8.88
C VAL A 22 14.43 3.12 -7.83
N LEU A 23 14.06 3.74 -6.72
CA LEU A 23 14.98 4.11 -5.64
C LEU A 23 15.33 2.93 -4.72
N ALA A 24 14.51 1.88 -4.69
CA ALA A 24 14.61 0.79 -3.72
C ALA A 24 15.97 0.09 -3.70
N ASN A 25 16.68 0.05 -4.83
CA ASN A 25 18.04 -0.52 -4.89
C ASN A 25 19.09 0.23 -4.07
N SER A 26 18.83 1.49 -3.73
CA SER A 26 19.75 2.36 -2.99
C SER A 26 19.50 2.36 -1.49
N TYR A 27 18.47 1.63 -1.02
CA TYR A 27 18.04 1.64 0.38
C TYR A 27 17.96 0.24 0.96
N ASP A 28 18.32 0.11 2.23
CA ASP A 28 18.24 -1.14 2.98
C ASP A 28 16.80 -1.40 3.48
N ILE A 29 16.04 -0.33 3.73
CA ILE A 29 14.68 -0.40 4.27
C ILE A 29 13.77 0.51 3.47
N ILE A 30 12.66 -0.04 3.01
CA ILE A 30 11.56 0.69 2.36
C ILE A 30 10.36 0.69 3.30
N ALA A 31 10.00 1.84 3.82
CA ALA A 31 8.92 1.96 4.78
C ALA A 31 7.72 2.69 4.20
N ARG A 32 6.56 2.05 4.28
CA ARG A 32 5.27 2.71 4.09
C ARG A 32 4.77 3.17 5.46
N PHE A 33 4.69 4.47 5.68
CA PHE A 33 4.40 5.00 7.00
C PHE A 33 2.92 5.38 7.21
N GLN A 34 2.13 5.52 6.14
CA GLN A 34 0.71 5.89 6.20
C GLN A 34 -0.08 5.40 4.99
N GLY A 35 -1.41 5.56 5.07
CA GLY A 35 -2.34 5.24 4.01
C GLY A 35 -3.02 3.88 4.19
N GLY A 36 -3.85 3.51 3.25
CA GLY A 36 -4.64 2.29 3.25
C GLY A 36 -4.65 1.59 1.89
N PRO A 37 -5.51 0.58 1.70
CA PRO A 37 -5.56 -0.21 0.48
C PRO A 37 -6.36 0.43 -0.67
N ASN A 38 -6.87 1.66 -0.52
CA ASN A 38 -7.80 2.28 -1.46
C ASN A 38 -7.19 2.54 -2.85
N ALA A 39 -5.90 2.87 -2.91
CA ALA A 39 -5.20 3.10 -4.16
C ALA A 39 -4.13 2.02 -4.36
N GLY A 40 -4.25 1.27 -5.45
CA GLY A 40 -3.20 0.38 -5.92
C GLY A 40 -2.17 1.13 -6.75
N HIS A 41 -0.94 0.65 -6.73
CA HIS A 41 0.10 1.08 -7.66
C HIS A 41 0.57 -0.10 -8.48
N THR A 42 0.63 0.07 -9.78
CA THR A 42 1.07 -0.98 -10.69
C THR A 42 2.56 -0.92 -10.85
N LEU A 43 3.21 -2.03 -10.58
CA LEU A 43 4.61 -2.28 -10.89
C LEU A 43 4.73 -3.30 -12.02
N GLU A 44 5.78 -3.20 -12.80
CA GLU A 44 6.12 -4.18 -13.82
C GLU A 44 7.40 -4.89 -13.40
N PHE A 45 7.29 -6.19 -13.19
CA PHE A 45 8.40 -7.04 -12.78
C PHE A 45 8.41 -8.30 -13.63
N GLU A 46 9.57 -8.61 -14.25
CA GLU A 46 9.75 -9.76 -15.16
C GLU A 46 8.69 -9.83 -16.29
N GLY A 47 8.27 -8.65 -16.80
CA GLY A 47 7.27 -8.55 -17.87
C GLY A 47 5.82 -8.73 -17.41
N ASN A 48 5.58 -8.95 -16.12
CA ASN A 48 4.26 -9.06 -15.53
C ASN A 48 3.89 -7.79 -14.76
N LYS A 49 2.61 -7.42 -14.84
CA LYS A 49 2.08 -6.27 -14.10
C LYS A 49 1.47 -6.73 -12.78
N HIS A 50 1.95 -6.15 -11.70
CA HIS A 50 1.46 -6.40 -10.34
C HIS A 50 0.85 -5.14 -9.77
N VAL A 51 -0.31 -5.29 -9.14
CA VAL A 51 -0.96 -4.20 -8.42
C VAL A 51 -0.75 -4.42 -6.93
N LEU A 52 0.08 -3.57 -6.32
CA LEU A 52 0.27 -3.55 -4.88
C LEU A 52 -0.62 -2.47 -4.24
N HIS A 53 -1.26 -2.81 -3.14
CA HIS A 53 -2.12 -1.90 -2.38
C HIS A 53 -1.49 -1.47 -1.07
N THR A 54 -1.04 -2.43 -0.26
CA THR A 54 -0.51 -2.19 1.08
C THR A 54 0.98 -2.48 1.17
N ILE A 55 1.45 -3.50 0.47
CA ILE A 55 2.86 -3.90 0.47
C ILE A 55 3.72 -2.82 -0.20
N PRO A 56 4.86 -2.43 0.41
CA PRO A 56 5.77 -1.48 -0.20
C PRO A 56 6.39 -1.98 -1.52
N SER A 57 6.64 -1.08 -2.46
CA SER A 57 7.17 -1.40 -3.80
C SER A 57 8.53 -2.09 -3.79
N GLY A 58 9.30 -1.96 -2.72
CA GLY A 58 10.59 -2.61 -2.58
C GLY A 58 10.55 -4.14 -2.41
N ILE A 59 9.36 -4.76 -2.40
CA ILE A 59 9.22 -6.21 -2.12
C ILE A 59 9.90 -7.10 -3.14
N PHE A 60 10.00 -6.67 -4.39
CA PHE A 60 10.67 -7.40 -5.46
C PHE A 60 12.22 -7.29 -5.38
N HIS A 61 12.74 -6.30 -4.68
CA HIS A 61 14.19 -6.09 -4.56
C HIS A 61 14.80 -7.02 -3.52
N THR A 62 15.91 -7.66 -3.85
CA THR A 62 16.50 -8.73 -3.03
C THR A 62 17.04 -8.25 -1.70
N LYS A 63 17.58 -7.03 -1.63
CA LYS A 63 18.26 -6.48 -0.44
C LYS A 63 17.33 -5.74 0.51
N ALA A 64 16.28 -5.12 0.01
CA ALA A 64 15.43 -4.25 0.80
C ALA A 64 14.51 -5.01 1.76
N ILE A 65 14.49 -4.58 3.01
CA ILE A 65 13.45 -4.96 3.98
C ILE A 65 12.29 -3.99 3.81
N ASN A 66 11.07 -4.51 3.71
CA ASN A 66 9.87 -3.72 3.56
C ASN A 66 9.16 -3.60 4.90
N LEU A 67 8.82 -2.38 5.30
CA LEU A 67 8.17 -2.10 6.57
C LEU A 67 6.81 -1.46 6.35
N ILE A 68 5.77 -2.04 6.92
CA ILE A 68 4.45 -1.43 7.06
C ILE A 68 4.37 -0.78 8.44
N GLY A 69 4.32 0.54 8.45
CA GLY A 69 4.34 1.35 9.68
C GLY A 69 2.98 1.41 10.39
N ASN A 70 2.97 2.01 11.55
CA ASN A 70 1.78 2.13 12.41
C ASN A 70 0.70 3.09 11.88
N GLY A 71 1.03 4.01 10.99
CA GLY A 71 0.05 4.89 10.34
C GLY A 71 -0.64 4.27 9.12
N VAL A 72 -0.32 3.01 8.80
CA VAL A 72 -0.98 2.27 7.72
C VAL A 72 -2.23 1.59 8.24
N VAL A 73 -3.27 1.60 7.43
CA VAL A 73 -4.51 0.85 7.67
C VAL A 73 -4.54 -0.36 6.75
N ILE A 74 -4.62 -1.55 7.34
CA ILE A 74 -4.55 -2.82 6.64
C ILE A 74 -5.95 -3.44 6.54
N ASP A 75 -6.36 -3.78 5.32
CA ASP A 75 -7.49 -4.66 5.10
C ASP A 75 -6.99 -6.10 5.01
N PRO A 76 -7.33 -6.97 5.94
CA PRO A 76 -6.80 -8.33 5.97
C PRO A 76 -7.16 -9.15 4.73
N ILE A 77 -8.32 -8.91 4.13
CA ILE A 77 -8.78 -9.63 2.93
C ILE A 77 -7.93 -9.22 1.73
N ILE A 78 -7.79 -7.91 1.50
CA ILE A 78 -6.98 -7.38 0.40
C ILE A 78 -5.52 -7.77 0.59
N PHE A 79 -5.01 -7.67 1.83
CA PHE A 79 -3.63 -7.99 2.15
C PHE A 79 -3.31 -9.48 1.92
N THR A 80 -4.21 -10.38 2.32
CA THR A 80 -4.04 -11.83 2.07
C THR A 80 -3.99 -12.13 0.58
N LYS A 81 -4.89 -11.51 -0.20
CA LYS A 81 -4.87 -11.65 -1.65
C LYS A 81 -3.57 -11.14 -2.26
N GLU A 82 -3.10 -9.98 -1.81
CA GLU A 82 -1.84 -9.37 -2.26
C GLU A 82 -0.62 -10.30 -1.99
N ILE A 83 -0.60 -10.99 -0.83
CA ILE A 83 0.41 -12.00 -0.52
C ILE A 83 0.30 -13.21 -1.46
N GLN A 84 -0.92 -13.71 -1.72
CA GLN A 84 -1.15 -14.85 -2.61
C GLN A 84 -0.71 -14.53 -4.04
N ASP A 85 -1.00 -13.34 -4.54
CA ASP A 85 -0.62 -12.90 -5.89
C ASP A 85 0.92 -12.80 -6.04
N LEU A 86 1.65 -12.73 -4.93
CA LEU A 86 3.12 -12.68 -4.91
C LEU A 86 3.79 -14.04 -4.65
N GLU A 87 3.03 -15.11 -4.32
CA GLU A 87 3.57 -16.46 -4.07
C GLU A 87 4.43 -17.01 -5.22
N PRO A 88 4.06 -16.81 -6.51
CA PRO A 88 4.85 -17.34 -7.64
C PRO A 88 6.29 -16.83 -7.68
N TYR A 89 6.58 -15.71 -7.04
CA TYR A 89 7.93 -15.09 -7.01
C TYR A 89 8.83 -15.63 -5.91
N ASN A 90 8.39 -16.62 -5.13
CA ASN A 90 9.16 -17.23 -4.04
C ASN A 90 9.73 -16.21 -3.04
N ILE A 91 8.98 -15.15 -2.77
CA ILE A 91 9.39 -14.10 -1.83
C ILE A 91 9.29 -14.61 -0.40
N ASN A 92 10.40 -14.56 0.34
CA ASN A 92 10.39 -14.91 1.76
C ASN A 92 9.84 -13.75 2.59
N PHE A 93 8.53 -13.67 2.75
CA PHE A 93 7.86 -12.59 3.49
C PHE A 93 8.32 -12.48 4.94
N ASN A 94 8.60 -13.59 5.62
CA ASN A 94 9.05 -13.58 7.01
C ASN A 94 10.37 -12.82 7.22
N LYS A 95 11.20 -12.74 6.19
CA LYS A 95 12.47 -12.02 6.24
C LYS A 95 12.39 -10.63 5.61
N LYS A 96 11.50 -10.45 4.64
CA LYS A 96 11.46 -9.24 3.80
C LYS A 96 10.34 -8.27 4.16
N LEU A 97 9.31 -8.70 4.89
CA LEU A 97 8.16 -7.88 5.20
C LEU A 97 7.92 -7.83 6.71
N LEU A 98 8.07 -6.65 7.26
CA LEU A 98 7.79 -6.37 8.67
C LEU A 98 6.52 -5.53 8.76
N ILE A 99 5.66 -5.88 9.71
CA ILE A 99 4.40 -5.18 9.95
C ILE A 99 4.39 -4.67 11.38
N SER A 100 4.13 -3.38 11.55
CA SER A 100 3.97 -2.79 12.87
C SER A 100 2.80 -3.43 13.61
N LYS A 101 3.01 -3.86 14.85
CA LYS A 101 1.94 -4.35 15.73
C LYS A 101 0.88 -3.27 16.06
N LYS A 102 1.18 -2.01 15.75
CA LYS A 102 0.28 -0.86 15.96
C LYS A 102 -0.40 -0.41 14.66
N ALA A 103 -0.23 -1.12 13.54
CA ALA A 103 -0.99 -0.85 12.33
C ALA A 103 -2.48 -1.14 12.58
N HIS A 104 -3.33 -0.27 12.03
CA HIS A 104 -4.78 -0.41 12.19
C HIS A 104 -5.35 -1.42 11.20
N LEU A 105 -6.40 -2.14 11.62
CA LEU A 105 -7.09 -3.11 10.79
C LEU A 105 -8.46 -2.58 10.36
N ILE A 106 -8.80 -2.79 9.09
CA ILE A 106 -10.16 -2.62 8.60
C ILE A 106 -10.94 -3.88 8.95
N LEU A 107 -11.92 -3.72 9.84
CA LEU A 107 -12.84 -4.79 10.21
C LEU A 107 -14.08 -4.77 9.29
N PRO A 108 -14.79 -5.90 9.14
CA PRO A 108 -16.04 -5.94 8.37
C PRO A 108 -17.07 -4.90 8.80
N THR A 109 -17.12 -4.59 10.10
CA THR A 109 -17.98 -3.54 10.66
C THR A 109 -17.67 -2.15 10.15
N HIS A 110 -16.40 -1.83 9.90
CA HIS A 110 -16.00 -0.54 9.33
C HIS A 110 -16.56 -0.37 7.92
N ARG A 111 -16.51 -1.41 7.10
CA ARG A 111 -17.07 -1.39 5.74
C ARG A 111 -18.58 -1.20 5.71
N ILE A 112 -19.29 -1.86 6.66
CA ILE A 112 -20.74 -1.73 6.78
C ILE A 112 -21.12 -0.30 7.21
N LEU A 113 -20.41 0.25 8.19
CA LEU A 113 -20.63 1.62 8.67
C LEU A 113 -20.31 2.66 7.59
N ASP A 114 -19.26 2.47 6.85
CA ASP A 114 -18.86 3.35 5.74
C ASP A 114 -19.93 3.36 4.65
N ALA A 115 -20.36 2.18 4.19
CA ALA A 115 -21.42 2.03 3.20
C ALA A 115 -22.76 2.65 3.68
N ALA A 116 -23.10 2.48 4.95
CA ALA A 116 -24.30 3.09 5.53
C ALA A 116 -24.19 4.62 5.59
N SER A 117 -23.00 5.13 5.93
CA SER A 117 -22.73 6.56 5.97
C SER A 117 -22.78 7.17 4.57
N GLU A 118 -22.18 6.53 3.59
CA GLU A 118 -22.23 6.97 2.18
C GLU A 118 -23.66 6.98 1.65
N ALA A 119 -24.47 5.97 1.97
CA ALA A 119 -25.89 5.92 1.58
C ALA A 119 -26.73 7.06 2.20
N CYS A 120 -26.37 7.52 3.40
CA CYS A 120 -27.03 8.66 4.05
C CYS A 120 -26.47 10.01 3.58
N LEU A 121 -25.19 10.06 3.20
CA LEU A 121 -24.45 11.30 2.92
C LEU A 121 -24.24 11.53 1.42
N LEU A 122 -25.12 11.08 0.55
CA LEU A 122 -25.07 11.15 -0.93
C LEU A 122 -24.56 12.46 -1.55
N TYR A 123 -24.14 13.42 -0.76
CA TYR A 123 -23.83 14.80 -1.19
C TYR A 123 -22.48 15.36 -0.76
N THR A 124 -21.64 14.64 -0.05
CA THR A 124 -20.52 15.31 0.61
C THR A 124 -19.18 14.60 0.55
N SER A 125 -18.80 14.04 -0.58
CA SER A 125 -17.39 13.78 -0.74
C SER A 125 -16.72 14.99 -1.38
N PRO A 126 -15.90 15.77 -0.65
CA PRO A 126 -15.15 16.88 -1.22
C PRO A 126 -13.93 16.40 -2.01
N SER A 127 -13.71 15.09 -2.12
CA SER A 127 -12.56 14.55 -2.82
C SER A 127 -12.80 14.47 -4.33
N PRO A 128 -11.90 15.04 -5.16
CA PRO A 128 -12.01 14.90 -6.61
C PRO A 128 -12.02 13.46 -7.13
N ARG A 129 -11.57 12.49 -6.32
CA ARG A 129 -11.61 11.08 -6.66
C ARG A 129 -13.03 10.50 -6.64
N ASP A 130 -13.91 11.08 -5.86
CA ASP A 130 -15.25 10.55 -5.64
C ASP A 130 -16.25 11.09 -6.68
N VAL A 131 -15.86 12.10 -7.46
CA VAL A 131 -16.67 12.69 -8.54
C VAL A 131 -16.63 11.83 -9.82
N LEU A 132 -15.76 10.84 -9.90
CA LEU A 132 -15.54 10.01 -11.09
C LEU A 132 -16.10 8.57 -10.97
N ARG A 133 -17.02 8.33 -10.04
CA ARG A 133 -17.74 7.07 -9.90
C ARG A 133 -19.16 7.14 -10.38
#